data_db34bc1a21e6cd3ff1a1e622d1538b9e
#
_entry.id   db34bc1a21e6cd3ff1a1e622d1538b9e
#
_cell.length_a   1.000
_cell.length_b   1.000
_cell.length_c   1.000
_cell.angle_alpha   90.00
_cell.angle_beta   90.00
_cell.angle_gamma   90.00
#
_symmetry.space_group_name_H-M   'P 1'
#
loop_
_entity.id
_entity.type
_entity.pdbx_description
1 polymer ?
#
loop_
_entity_poly.entity_id
_entity_poly.type
_entity_poly.pdbx_seq_one_letter_code
_entity_poly.pdbx_strand_id
1 'polypeptide(L)'
;MRIRTVLSAAFVGLLAIPAQSRAADPICGDVNTSGTVTTADALSVLKRAVGQPVALQCPAAATPLESGQSECFNEGGDVINCAGTGQDAALKKGVPATYTDNGNGTITDETTGLTWEKLSEDGSIHDEGNVYTWSEALDRVDTLNSQSFAGHNDWRLPNIVEARTLLNFDTFSPAVAPEFDSNCGTGCTVLTCNCIQPDWYWTSTTYQETNEDAWFVDMYNGYTDSTTKTEQNFARAVRGGL
;
A
#
# COMPACT_ATOMS: atom_id res chain seq x y z
N MET A 1 -72.48 32.60 -35.13
CA MET A 1 -71.54 31.47 -35.00
C MET A 1 -70.18 32.07 -34.57
N ARG A 2 -69.90 32.05 -33.27
CA ARG A 2 -68.66 32.64 -32.71
C ARG A 2 -67.72 31.51 -32.32
N ILE A 3 -66.57 31.45 -32.95
CA ILE A 3 -65.50 30.49 -32.69
C ILE A 3 -64.70 31.07 -31.55
N ARG A 4 -64.61 30.34 -30.44
CA ARG A 4 -63.71 30.65 -29.33
C ARG A 4 -62.42 29.85 -29.51
N THR A 5 -61.35 30.57 -29.74
CA THR A 5 -59.99 30.02 -29.71
C THR A 5 -59.55 29.85 -28.28
N VAL A 6 -59.20 28.59 -27.91
CA VAL A 6 -58.62 28.27 -26.58
C VAL A 6 -57.12 28.29 -26.76
N LEU A 7 -56.45 29.24 -26.12
CA LEU A 7 -54.99 29.24 -25.94
C LEU A 7 -54.62 28.25 -24.85
N SER A 8 -53.92 27.22 -25.21
CA SER A 8 -53.29 26.28 -24.24
C SER A 8 -51.92 26.83 -23.86
N ALA A 9 -51.75 27.28 -22.62
CA ALA A 9 -50.44 27.65 -22.07
C ALA A 9 -49.72 26.39 -21.60
N ALA A 10 -48.63 26.04 -22.27
CA ALA A 10 -47.73 24.97 -21.81
C ALA A 10 -46.82 25.52 -20.69
N PHE A 11 -47.05 25.08 -19.47
CA PHE A 11 -46.13 25.28 -18.35
C PHE A 11 -44.91 24.38 -18.54
N VAL A 12 -43.75 24.97 -18.90
CA VAL A 12 -42.48 24.28 -18.84
C VAL A 12 -42.04 24.34 -17.38
N GLY A 13 -42.20 23.20 -16.67
CA GLY A 13 -41.68 23.04 -15.32
C GLY A 13 -40.15 22.96 -15.35
N LEU A 14 -39.51 23.99 -14.82
CA LEU A 14 -38.08 23.98 -14.58
C LEU A 14 -37.83 23.03 -13.40
N LEU A 15 -37.37 21.81 -13.70
CA LEU A 15 -36.87 20.88 -12.69
C LEU A 15 -35.57 21.46 -12.13
N ALA A 16 -35.63 21.99 -10.91
CA ALA A 16 -34.46 22.37 -10.14
C ALA A 16 -33.67 21.10 -9.79
N ILE A 17 -32.54 20.89 -10.47
CA ILE A 17 -31.57 19.86 -10.09
C ILE A 17 -31.01 20.29 -8.74
N PRO A 18 -31.11 19.44 -7.67
CA PRO A 18 -30.50 19.79 -6.40
C PRO A 18 -28.97 19.91 -6.62
N ALA A 19 -28.42 21.06 -6.22
CA ALA A 19 -26.99 21.26 -6.18
C ALA A 19 -26.40 20.17 -5.25
N GLN A 20 -25.75 19.19 -5.84
CA GLN A 20 -24.92 18.24 -5.07
C GLN A 20 -23.84 19.08 -4.39
N SER A 21 -23.85 19.13 -3.07
CA SER A 21 -22.76 19.69 -2.29
C SER A 21 -21.52 18.85 -2.58
N ARG A 22 -20.63 19.35 -3.43
CA ARG A 22 -19.29 18.78 -3.55
C ARG A 22 -18.67 18.86 -2.16
N ALA A 23 -18.23 17.71 -1.65
CA ALA A 23 -17.33 17.69 -0.52
C ALA A 23 -16.18 18.66 -0.83
N ALA A 24 -15.86 19.53 0.12
CA ALA A 24 -14.75 20.45 -0.04
C ALA A 24 -13.49 19.63 -0.35
N ASP A 25 -12.79 19.96 -1.43
CA ASP A 25 -11.52 19.35 -1.74
C ASP A 25 -10.58 19.47 -0.52
N PRO A 26 -9.86 18.41 -0.13
CA PRO A 26 -8.98 18.48 1.03
C PRO A 26 -7.93 19.57 0.81
N ILE A 27 -7.75 20.43 1.82
CA ILE A 27 -6.72 21.46 1.81
C ILE A 27 -5.38 20.79 2.07
N CYS A 28 -4.53 20.73 1.06
CA CYS A 28 -3.20 20.13 1.15
C CYS A 28 -2.16 21.17 1.56
N GLY A 29 -1.23 20.78 2.42
CA GLY A 29 -0.15 21.65 2.87
C GLY A 29 0.91 21.91 1.79
N ASP A 30 1.35 20.88 1.07
CA ASP A 30 2.29 20.97 -0.08
C ASP A 30 1.49 20.80 -1.38
N VAL A 31 1.04 21.91 -1.94
CA VAL A 31 0.15 21.91 -3.10
C VAL A 31 0.87 21.91 -4.45
N ASN A 32 2.18 22.03 -4.44
CA ASN A 32 3.03 22.01 -5.64
C ASN A 32 3.92 20.77 -5.73
N THR A 33 3.75 19.82 -4.80
CA THR A 33 4.54 18.57 -4.73
C THR A 33 6.05 18.79 -4.65
N SER A 34 6.49 19.88 -4.02
CA SER A 34 7.91 20.19 -3.83
C SER A 34 8.58 19.34 -2.73
N GLY A 35 7.78 18.60 -1.96
CA GLY A 35 8.23 17.83 -0.80
C GLY A 35 8.33 18.64 0.50
N THR A 36 7.97 19.93 0.46
CA THR A 36 8.00 20.82 1.65
C THR A 36 6.86 21.82 1.62
N VAL A 37 6.23 22.05 2.76
CA VAL A 37 5.22 23.11 2.90
C VAL A 37 5.92 24.45 2.98
N THR A 38 5.66 25.31 2.00
CA THR A 38 6.30 26.62 1.85
C THR A 38 5.30 27.76 1.74
N THR A 39 5.79 28.99 1.71
CA THR A 39 4.95 30.17 1.43
C THR A 39 4.35 30.16 0.03
N ALA A 40 4.97 29.45 -0.93
CA ALA A 40 4.44 29.28 -2.28
C ALA A 40 3.18 28.43 -2.28
N ASP A 41 3.11 27.42 -1.42
CA ASP A 41 1.93 26.56 -1.22
C ASP A 41 0.80 27.35 -0.60
N ALA A 42 1.09 28.13 0.44
CA ALA A 42 0.13 29.01 1.08
C ALA A 42 -0.45 30.04 0.07
N LEU A 43 0.39 30.59 -0.80
CA LEU A 43 -0.04 31.51 -1.86
C LEU A 43 -0.94 30.82 -2.89
N SER A 44 -0.65 29.57 -3.25
CA SER A 44 -1.44 28.78 -4.19
C SER A 44 -2.82 28.48 -3.62
N VAL A 45 -2.90 28.08 -2.37
CA VAL A 45 -4.18 27.88 -1.64
C VAL A 45 -4.99 29.17 -1.58
N LEU A 46 -4.33 30.29 -1.25
CA LEU A 46 -5.00 31.61 -1.17
C LEU A 46 -5.55 32.06 -2.53
N LYS A 47 -4.79 31.88 -3.61
CA LYS A 47 -5.24 32.18 -4.98
C LYS A 47 -6.47 31.35 -5.34
N ARG A 48 -6.49 30.06 -5.00
CA ARG A 48 -7.65 29.19 -5.20
C ARG A 48 -8.87 29.66 -4.42
N ALA A 49 -8.67 30.05 -3.17
CA ALA A 49 -9.74 30.54 -2.30
C ALA A 49 -10.42 31.82 -2.83
N VAL A 50 -9.70 32.68 -3.56
CA VAL A 50 -10.24 33.88 -4.21
C VAL A 50 -10.67 33.65 -5.65
N GLY A 51 -10.84 32.38 -6.07
CA GLY A 51 -11.40 32.01 -7.37
C GLY A 51 -10.44 32.07 -8.54
N GLN A 52 -9.11 32.20 -8.30
CA GLN A 52 -8.13 32.13 -9.38
C GLN A 52 -7.91 30.68 -9.84
N PRO A 53 -7.74 30.44 -11.14
CA PRO A 53 -7.52 29.09 -11.67
C PRO A 53 -6.09 28.60 -11.35
N VAL A 54 -5.91 28.03 -10.18
CA VAL A 54 -4.67 27.37 -9.75
C VAL A 54 -4.97 25.88 -9.57
N ALA A 55 -4.21 25.03 -10.24
CA ALA A 55 -4.24 23.58 -9.98
C ALA A 55 -3.55 23.35 -8.62
N LEU A 56 -4.28 22.88 -7.64
CA LEU A 56 -3.72 22.39 -6.40
C LEU A 56 -3.45 20.89 -6.59
N GLN A 57 -2.20 20.50 -6.57
CA GLN A 57 -1.81 19.10 -6.55
C GLN A 57 -1.71 18.69 -5.08
N CYS A 58 -2.73 17.99 -4.61
CA CYS A 58 -2.65 17.32 -3.33
C CYS A 58 -2.03 15.95 -3.55
N PRO A 59 -1.10 15.48 -2.70
CA PRO A 59 -0.90 14.05 -2.62
C PRO A 59 -2.28 13.43 -2.39
N ALA A 60 -2.61 12.39 -3.16
CA ALA A 60 -3.87 11.67 -2.98
C ALA A 60 -3.99 11.35 -1.49
N ALA A 61 -5.16 11.65 -0.89
CA ALA A 61 -5.40 11.21 0.49
C ALA A 61 -5.04 9.73 0.53
N ALA A 62 -4.19 9.34 1.50
CA ALA A 62 -3.77 7.97 1.63
C ALA A 62 -5.02 7.09 1.71
N THR A 63 -5.40 6.50 0.60
CA THR A 63 -6.55 5.60 0.52
C THR A 63 -6.05 4.27 1.06
N PRO A 64 -6.75 3.62 2.00
CA PRO A 64 -6.39 2.29 2.45
C PRO A 64 -6.23 1.34 1.27
N LEU A 65 -5.30 0.41 1.36
CA LEU A 65 -5.19 -0.68 0.40
C LEU A 65 -6.43 -1.57 0.47
N GLU A 66 -6.82 -2.16 -0.64
CA GLU A 66 -7.74 -3.30 -0.66
C GLU A 66 -7.08 -4.50 0.01
N SER A 67 -7.88 -5.41 0.58
CA SER A 67 -7.37 -6.65 1.17
C SER A 67 -6.87 -7.66 0.13
N GLY A 68 -7.24 -7.47 -1.12
CA GLY A 68 -7.01 -8.41 -2.21
C GLY A 68 -8.13 -9.44 -2.39
N GLN A 69 -9.04 -9.62 -1.42
CA GLN A 69 -10.08 -10.65 -1.49
C GLN A 69 -10.94 -10.52 -2.74
N SER A 70 -11.10 -11.64 -3.47
CA SER A 70 -11.84 -11.70 -4.73
C SER A 70 -13.14 -12.54 -4.64
N GLU A 71 -13.27 -13.42 -3.65
CA GLU A 71 -14.37 -14.33 -3.47
C GLU A 71 -15.15 -14.07 -2.17
N CYS A 72 -16.43 -14.43 -2.18
CA CYS A 72 -17.31 -14.39 -1.00
C CYS A 72 -17.69 -15.80 -0.56
N PHE A 73 -17.83 -15.99 0.76
CA PHE A 73 -18.08 -17.30 1.35
C PHE A 73 -19.27 -17.27 2.30
N ASN A 74 -20.01 -18.39 2.39
CA ASN A 74 -21.02 -18.60 3.44
C ASN A 74 -20.35 -19.05 4.75
N GLU A 75 -21.15 -19.24 5.81
CA GLU A 75 -20.67 -19.73 7.11
C GLU A 75 -20.07 -21.13 7.06
N GLY A 76 -20.38 -21.92 6.04
CA GLY A 76 -19.83 -23.25 5.80
C GLY A 76 -18.52 -23.26 5.03
N GLY A 77 -18.06 -22.08 4.52
CA GLY A 77 -16.85 -21.95 3.71
C GLY A 77 -17.07 -22.21 2.21
N ASP A 78 -18.32 -22.34 1.75
CA ASP A 78 -18.60 -22.49 0.32
C ASP A 78 -18.57 -21.13 -0.37
N VAL A 79 -18.02 -21.09 -1.60
CA VAL A 79 -18.06 -19.89 -2.46
C VAL A 79 -19.50 -19.55 -2.81
N ILE A 80 -19.87 -18.28 -2.65
CA ILE A 80 -21.20 -17.77 -2.96
C ILE A 80 -21.13 -16.54 -3.86
N ASN A 81 -22.29 -16.15 -4.42
CA ASN A 81 -22.38 -14.88 -5.14
C ASN A 81 -22.20 -13.70 -4.18
N CYS A 82 -21.27 -12.81 -4.47
CA CYS A 82 -20.94 -11.66 -3.64
C CYS A 82 -22.04 -10.60 -3.53
N ALA A 83 -22.98 -10.53 -4.49
CA ALA A 83 -23.95 -9.45 -4.57
C ALA A 83 -24.81 -9.33 -3.28
N GLY A 84 -24.69 -8.19 -2.61
CA GLY A 84 -25.48 -7.87 -1.42
C GLY A 84 -25.00 -8.53 -0.12
N THR A 85 -23.87 -9.25 -0.11
CA THR A 85 -23.35 -9.91 1.10
C THR A 85 -22.73 -8.94 2.11
N GLY A 86 -22.25 -7.77 1.65
CA GLY A 86 -21.47 -6.83 2.47
C GLY A 86 -20.06 -7.30 2.80
N GLN A 87 -19.61 -8.44 2.26
CA GLN A 87 -18.24 -8.93 2.42
C GLN A 87 -17.27 -8.05 1.62
N ASP A 88 -15.99 -8.09 1.98
CA ASP A 88 -14.97 -7.24 1.40
C ASP A 88 -14.83 -7.43 -0.11
N ALA A 89 -14.81 -8.67 -0.60
CA ALA A 89 -14.83 -8.99 -2.03
C ALA A 89 -16.01 -8.40 -2.82
N ALA A 90 -17.15 -8.15 -2.13
CA ALA A 90 -18.32 -7.49 -2.72
C ALA A 90 -18.15 -5.96 -2.75
N LEU A 91 -17.54 -5.39 -1.72
CA LEU A 91 -17.44 -3.95 -1.51
C LEU A 91 -16.24 -3.33 -2.21
N LYS A 92 -15.11 -4.05 -2.25
CA LYS A 92 -13.82 -3.64 -2.83
C LYS A 92 -13.47 -2.20 -2.43
N LYS A 93 -13.42 -1.96 -1.10
CA LYS A 93 -13.11 -0.64 -0.55
C LYS A 93 -11.61 -0.48 -0.40
N GLY A 94 -11.09 0.61 -0.94
CA GLY A 94 -9.67 0.91 -0.96
C GLY A 94 -9.15 1.12 -2.37
N VAL A 95 -7.86 1.00 -2.53
CA VAL A 95 -7.17 0.98 -3.82
C VAL A 95 -6.39 -0.32 -3.95
N PRO A 96 -6.41 -0.98 -5.12
CA PRO A 96 -5.60 -2.17 -5.32
C PRO A 96 -4.12 -1.81 -5.24
N ALA A 97 -3.32 -2.65 -4.61
CA ALA A 97 -1.87 -2.53 -4.66
C ALA A 97 -1.39 -2.79 -6.10
N THR A 98 -0.44 -1.99 -6.55
CA THR A 98 0.17 -2.12 -7.88
C THR A 98 1.68 -2.04 -7.74
N TYR A 99 2.39 -2.93 -8.44
CA TYR A 99 3.82 -3.10 -8.28
C TYR A 99 4.56 -2.98 -9.61
N THR A 100 5.76 -2.37 -9.56
CA THR A 100 6.68 -2.26 -10.70
C THR A 100 8.02 -2.88 -10.34
N ASP A 101 8.43 -3.93 -11.06
CA ASP A 101 9.80 -4.46 -10.97
C ASP A 101 10.77 -3.48 -11.64
N ASN A 102 11.71 -2.94 -10.86
CA ASN A 102 12.66 -1.94 -11.33
C ASN A 102 13.83 -2.56 -12.13
N GLY A 103 13.95 -3.88 -12.20
CA GLY A 103 15.00 -4.59 -12.91
C GLY A 103 16.40 -4.49 -12.29
N ASN A 104 16.51 -3.92 -11.09
CA ASN A 104 17.77 -3.67 -10.37
C ASN A 104 17.84 -4.39 -9.01
N GLY A 105 16.98 -5.37 -8.79
CA GLY A 105 16.86 -6.09 -7.52
C GLY A 105 15.82 -5.49 -6.57
N THR A 106 15.01 -4.57 -7.05
CA THR A 106 13.97 -3.92 -6.25
C THR A 106 12.61 -3.92 -6.95
N ILE A 107 11.54 -3.78 -6.17
CA ILE A 107 10.17 -3.63 -6.64
C ILE A 107 9.53 -2.43 -5.94
N THR A 108 8.85 -1.58 -6.70
CA THR A 108 8.14 -0.41 -6.17
C THR A 108 6.66 -0.71 -6.03
N ASP A 109 6.12 -0.44 -4.85
CA ASP A 109 4.68 -0.32 -4.61
C ASP A 109 4.24 1.09 -5.03
N GLU A 110 3.57 1.19 -6.18
CA GLU A 110 3.11 2.46 -6.75
C GLU A 110 2.01 3.11 -5.91
N THR A 111 1.36 2.34 -5.04
CA THR A 111 0.24 2.83 -4.22
C THR A 111 0.76 3.52 -2.95
N THR A 112 1.80 2.96 -2.34
CA THR A 112 2.39 3.51 -1.10
C THR A 112 3.64 4.34 -1.33
N GLY A 113 4.26 4.23 -2.51
CA GLY A 113 5.55 4.82 -2.83
C GLY A 113 6.73 4.12 -2.14
N LEU A 114 6.50 2.96 -1.51
CA LEU A 114 7.56 2.16 -0.92
C LEU A 114 8.30 1.38 -2.00
N THR A 115 9.62 1.30 -1.87
CA THR A 115 10.46 0.43 -2.70
C THR A 115 11.02 -0.68 -1.81
N TRP A 116 10.74 -1.91 -2.20
CA TRP A 116 11.11 -3.12 -1.49
C TRP A 116 12.31 -3.80 -2.13
N GLU A 117 13.16 -4.36 -1.32
CA GLU A 117 14.17 -5.33 -1.73
C GLU A 117 13.49 -6.57 -2.31
N LYS A 118 14.00 -7.10 -3.42
CA LYS A 118 13.66 -8.45 -3.89
C LYS A 118 14.56 -9.45 -3.18
N LEU A 119 14.02 -10.62 -2.84
CA LEU A 119 14.81 -11.71 -2.27
C LEU A 119 15.10 -12.76 -3.34
N SER A 120 16.18 -13.51 -3.15
CA SER A 120 16.74 -14.51 -4.06
C SER A 120 16.80 -15.89 -3.41
N GLU A 121 17.26 -16.89 -4.13
CA GLU A 121 17.62 -18.24 -3.61
C GLU A 121 19.05 -18.60 -4.11
N ASP A 122 20.04 -17.76 -3.78
CA ASP A 122 21.41 -17.84 -4.31
C ASP A 122 22.51 -17.87 -3.23
N GLY A 123 22.13 -17.90 -1.95
CA GLY A 123 23.05 -17.88 -0.81
C GLY A 123 23.68 -16.51 -0.53
N SER A 124 23.25 -15.45 -1.20
CA SER A 124 23.71 -14.09 -0.96
C SER A 124 23.09 -13.45 0.29
N ILE A 125 23.42 -12.19 0.57
CA ILE A 125 22.74 -11.39 1.61
C ILE A 125 21.24 -11.23 1.34
N HIS A 126 20.82 -11.42 0.09
CA HIS A 126 19.43 -11.31 -0.36
C HIS A 126 18.68 -12.64 -0.33
N ASP A 127 19.33 -13.72 0.11
CA ASP A 127 18.72 -15.06 0.11
C ASP A 127 17.51 -15.11 1.04
N GLU A 128 16.40 -15.63 0.53
CA GLU A 128 15.14 -15.75 1.27
C GLU A 128 15.23 -16.70 2.47
N GLY A 129 16.16 -17.65 2.44
CA GLY A 129 16.39 -18.62 3.51
C GLY A 129 17.16 -18.05 4.70
N ASN A 130 17.68 -16.83 4.61
CA ASN A 130 18.45 -16.22 5.69
C ASN A 130 17.52 -15.75 6.83
N VAL A 131 17.86 -16.17 8.04
CA VAL A 131 17.18 -15.76 9.28
C VAL A 131 18.12 -14.96 10.19
N TYR A 132 17.55 -14.07 10.97
CA TYR A 132 18.27 -13.09 11.78
C TYR A 132 17.56 -12.89 13.12
N THR A 133 18.33 -12.68 14.18
CA THR A 133 17.81 -11.97 15.35
C THR A 133 17.43 -10.53 14.96
N TRP A 134 16.63 -9.86 15.75
CA TRP A 134 16.19 -8.50 15.43
C TRP A 134 17.37 -7.52 15.23
N SER A 135 18.41 -7.64 16.07
CA SER A 135 19.63 -6.84 15.94
C SER A 135 20.40 -7.14 14.66
N GLU A 136 20.56 -8.42 14.32
CA GLU A 136 21.23 -8.84 13.08
C GLU A 136 20.45 -8.39 11.83
N ALA A 137 19.12 -8.32 11.91
CA ALA A 137 18.31 -7.80 10.81
C ALA A 137 18.55 -6.30 10.58
N LEU A 138 18.80 -5.51 11.64
CA LEU A 138 19.21 -4.11 11.54
C LEU A 138 20.63 -3.98 10.95
N ASP A 139 21.58 -4.78 11.45
CA ASP A 139 22.97 -4.81 10.94
C ASP A 139 23.04 -5.23 9.45
N ARG A 140 22.13 -6.14 9.05
CA ARG A 140 21.98 -6.52 7.64
C ARG A 140 21.57 -5.33 6.78
N VAL A 141 20.62 -4.54 7.22
CA VAL A 141 20.17 -3.34 6.51
C VAL A 141 21.30 -2.31 6.42
N ASP A 142 22.09 -2.12 7.47
CA ASP A 142 23.29 -1.26 7.43
C ASP A 142 24.30 -1.78 6.41
N THR A 143 24.40 -3.09 6.22
CA THR A 143 25.24 -3.70 5.19
C THR A 143 24.73 -3.34 3.78
N LEU A 144 23.40 -3.42 3.51
CA LEU A 144 22.82 -3.00 2.23
C LEU A 144 23.12 -1.52 1.93
N ASN A 145 23.01 -0.67 2.94
CA ASN A 145 23.32 0.77 2.85
C ASN A 145 24.80 1.02 2.53
N SER A 146 25.70 0.31 3.20
CA SER A 146 27.14 0.43 2.96
C SER A 146 27.56 0.00 1.55
N GLN A 147 26.85 -0.97 1.00
CA GLN A 147 27.05 -1.47 -0.37
C GLN A 147 26.32 -0.63 -1.42
N SER A 148 25.54 0.38 -1.01
CA SER A 148 24.68 1.17 -1.88
C SER A 148 23.78 0.28 -2.76
N PHE A 149 23.11 -0.70 -2.14
CA PHE A 149 22.26 -1.65 -2.87
C PHE A 149 21.26 -0.93 -3.78
N ALA A 150 21.20 -1.37 -5.03
CA ALA A 150 20.40 -0.76 -6.11
C ALA A 150 20.67 0.76 -6.31
N GLY A 151 21.84 1.26 -5.88
CA GLY A 151 22.23 2.68 -5.96
C GLY A 151 21.71 3.52 -4.79
N HIS A 152 21.24 2.92 -3.71
CA HIS A 152 20.63 3.60 -2.56
C HIS A 152 21.30 3.23 -1.24
N ASN A 153 21.24 4.15 -0.25
CA ASN A 153 21.83 3.99 1.08
C ASN A 153 20.87 4.43 2.20
N ASP A 154 19.57 4.40 1.93
CA ASP A 154 18.47 4.74 2.83
C ASP A 154 17.54 3.53 3.10
N TRP A 155 18.07 2.32 2.96
CA TRP A 155 17.36 1.08 3.29
C TRP A 155 17.15 0.98 4.80
N ARG A 156 16.04 0.37 5.19
CA ARG A 156 15.66 0.13 6.59
C ARG A 156 14.78 -1.10 6.71
N LEU A 157 14.63 -1.64 7.92
CA LEU A 157 13.52 -2.55 8.18
C LEU A 157 12.19 -1.79 8.06
N PRO A 158 11.15 -2.42 7.50
CA PRO A 158 9.81 -1.84 7.49
C PRO A 158 9.29 -1.68 8.93
N ASN A 159 8.49 -0.66 9.19
CA ASN A 159 7.65 -0.67 10.38
C ASN A 159 6.49 -1.67 10.20
N ILE A 160 5.76 -1.97 11.29
CA ILE A 160 4.67 -2.97 11.27
C ILE A 160 3.54 -2.60 10.29
N VAL A 161 3.25 -1.32 10.09
CA VAL A 161 2.21 -0.87 9.16
C VAL A 161 2.66 -1.06 7.72
N GLU A 162 3.91 -0.72 7.41
CA GLU A 162 4.50 -0.91 6.08
C GLU A 162 4.59 -2.40 5.72
N ALA A 163 5.08 -3.24 6.63
CA ALA A 163 5.19 -4.68 6.38
C ALA A 163 3.83 -5.31 6.03
N ARG A 164 2.76 -4.85 6.65
CA ARG A 164 1.40 -5.31 6.36
C ARG A 164 0.88 -4.88 4.99
N THR A 165 1.47 -3.89 4.33
CA THR A 165 1.06 -3.51 2.97
C THR A 165 1.42 -4.54 1.90
N LEU A 166 2.30 -5.49 2.23
CA LEU A 166 2.63 -6.63 1.35
C LEU A 166 1.54 -7.71 1.32
N LEU A 167 0.63 -7.71 2.32
CA LEU A 167 -0.33 -8.80 2.49
C LEU A 167 -1.44 -8.76 1.43
N ASN A 168 -1.73 -9.93 0.91
CA ASN A 168 -2.89 -10.21 0.08
C ASN A 168 -3.71 -11.32 0.75
N PHE A 169 -4.88 -10.98 1.24
CA PHE A 169 -5.75 -11.91 1.96
C PHE A 169 -6.61 -12.81 1.04
N ASP A 170 -6.38 -12.77 -0.27
CA ASP A 170 -6.95 -13.72 -1.23
C ASP A 170 -6.09 -14.99 -1.36
N THR A 171 -4.88 -14.97 -0.81
CA THR A 171 -3.90 -16.06 -0.86
C THR A 171 -3.41 -16.43 0.52
N PHE A 172 -2.81 -17.61 0.63
CA PHE A 172 -2.09 -18.07 1.82
C PHE A 172 -0.91 -18.93 1.40
N SER A 173 0.12 -18.97 2.23
CA SER A 173 1.34 -19.77 2.00
C SER A 173 2.01 -19.52 0.63
N PRO A 174 2.41 -18.30 0.31
CA PRO A 174 2.39 -17.07 1.11
C PRO A 174 1.12 -16.21 0.90
N ALA A 175 0.77 -15.41 1.92
CA ALA A 175 -0.32 -14.43 1.90
C ALA A 175 0.17 -13.06 1.39
N VAL A 176 0.80 -13.03 0.22
CA VAL A 176 1.36 -11.82 -0.41
C VAL A 176 0.90 -11.69 -1.86
N ALA A 177 1.07 -10.51 -2.43
CA ALA A 177 0.87 -10.32 -3.85
C ALA A 177 1.86 -11.19 -4.66
N PRO A 178 1.43 -11.78 -5.81
CA PRO A 178 2.25 -12.72 -6.58
C PRO A 178 3.56 -12.14 -7.09
N GLU A 179 3.70 -10.81 -7.14
CA GLU A 179 4.93 -10.13 -7.49
C GLU A 179 6.04 -10.35 -6.45
N PHE A 180 5.69 -10.72 -5.21
CA PHE A 180 6.62 -11.01 -4.11
C PHE A 180 6.98 -12.50 -3.99
N ASP A 181 6.36 -13.36 -4.80
CA ASP A 181 6.69 -14.78 -4.88
C ASP A 181 6.72 -15.21 -6.37
N SER A 182 7.73 -14.76 -7.09
CA SER A 182 7.80 -14.94 -8.53
C SER A 182 9.15 -15.48 -9.00
N ASN A 183 9.09 -16.51 -9.86
CA ASN A 183 10.25 -17.13 -10.50
C ASN A 183 11.28 -17.72 -9.51
N CYS A 184 10.85 -18.09 -8.29
CA CYS A 184 11.74 -18.67 -7.28
C CYS A 184 12.26 -20.03 -7.71
N GLY A 185 13.54 -20.26 -7.44
CA GLY A 185 14.23 -21.50 -7.71
C GLY A 185 15.73 -21.38 -7.43
N THR A 186 16.31 -22.47 -7.05
CA THR A 186 17.72 -22.55 -6.61
C THR A 186 18.68 -21.85 -7.58
N GLY A 187 19.43 -20.91 -7.06
CA GLY A 187 20.39 -20.10 -7.79
C GLY A 187 19.79 -18.87 -8.49
N CYS A 188 18.51 -18.59 -8.33
CA CYS A 188 17.93 -17.34 -8.85
C CYS A 188 18.40 -16.14 -8.04
N THR A 189 18.67 -15.04 -8.71
CA THR A 189 19.15 -13.79 -8.11
C THR A 189 18.04 -12.74 -8.02
N VAL A 190 18.23 -11.69 -7.24
CA VAL A 190 17.29 -10.56 -7.15
C VAL A 190 16.96 -9.89 -8.50
N LEU A 191 17.77 -10.13 -9.54
CA LEU A 191 17.50 -9.64 -10.90
C LEU A 191 16.54 -10.55 -11.68
N THR A 192 16.38 -11.80 -11.27
CA THR A 192 15.62 -12.82 -12.01
C THR A 192 14.40 -13.35 -11.26
N CYS A 193 14.37 -13.24 -9.94
CA CYS A 193 13.28 -13.68 -9.09
C CYS A 193 12.95 -12.66 -8.01
N ASN A 194 11.85 -12.92 -7.31
CA ASN A 194 11.51 -12.25 -6.06
C ASN A 194 10.85 -13.31 -5.16
N CYS A 195 11.61 -13.83 -4.20
CA CYS A 195 11.23 -14.94 -3.36
C CYS A 195 10.74 -14.49 -1.99
N ILE A 196 9.98 -15.33 -1.32
CA ILE A 196 9.54 -15.10 0.05
C ILE A 196 9.32 -16.42 0.77
N GLN A 197 9.78 -16.52 2.01
CA GLN A 197 9.40 -17.62 2.89
C GLN A 197 8.02 -17.33 3.50
N PRO A 198 7.09 -18.30 3.48
CA PRO A 198 5.80 -18.15 4.16
C PRO A 198 5.96 -18.33 5.68
N ASP A 199 6.59 -17.37 6.34
CA ASP A 199 6.95 -17.40 7.76
C ASP A 199 7.05 -15.98 8.31
N TRP A 200 7.63 -15.79 9.48
CA TRP A 200 7.68 -14.56 10.26
C TRP A 200 8.78 -13.62 9.79
N TYR A 201 8.39 -12.40 9.47
CA TYR A 201 9.30 -11.32 9.04
C TYR A 201 9.38 -10.23 10.10
N TRP A 202 10.60 -9.90 10.50
CA TRP A 202 10.87 -8.80 11.43
C TRP A 202 10.38 -7.45 10.90
N THR A 203 9.89 -6.63 11.84
CA THR A 203 9.68 -5.20 11.61
C THR A 203 10.59 -4.38 12.54
N SER A 204 10.77 -3.10 12.23
CA SER A 204 11.54 -2.17 13.10
C SER A 204 10.75 -1.73 14.34
N THR A 205 9.51 -2.17 14.49
CA THR A 205 8.61 -1.72 15.57
C THR A 205 8.79 -2.58 16.82
N THR A 206 9.26 -1.98 17.90
CA THR A 206 9.31 -2.64 19.21
C THR A 206 7.91 -2.81 19.80
N TYR A 207 7.67 -3.93 20.46
CA TYR A 207 6.42 -4.16 21.20
C TYR A 207 6.44 -3.37 22.51
N GLN A 208 5.44 -2.49 22.70
CA GLN A 208 5.47 -1.50 23.76
C GLN A 208 5.28 -2.08 25.18
N GLU A 209 4.54 -3.20 25.29
CA GLU A 209 4.30 -3.82 26.59
C GLU A 209 5.55 -4.56 27.12
N THR A 210 6.34 -5.13 26.21
CA THR A 210 7.58 -5.86 26.51
C THR A 210 8.67 -5.41 25.53
N ASN A 211 9.54 -4.48 25.95
CA ASN A 211 10.55 -3.87 25.07
C ASN A 211 11.63 -4.84 24.57
N GLU A 212 11.71 -6.03 25.15
CA GLU A 212 12.54 -7.16 24.69
C GLU A 212 11.96 -7.80 23.42
N ASP A 213 10.68 -7.53 23.07
CA ASP A 213 10.00 -8.05 21.90
C ASP A 213 9.93 -7.02 20.78
N ALA A 214 9.78 -7.51 19.56
CA ALA A 214 9.47 -6.71 18.40
C ALA A 214 8.31 -7.34 17.60
N TRP A 215 7.56 -6.50 16.91
CA TRP A 215 6.50 -6.94 16.03
C TRP A 215 7.06 -7.66 14.80
N PHE A 216 6.37 -8.73 14.39
CA PHE A 216 6.57 -9.42 13.14
C PHE A 216 5.26 -9.53 12.33
N VAL A 217 5.39 -9.82 11.05
CA VAL A 217 4.27 -10.20 10.18
C VAL A 217 4.54 -11.61 9.68
N ASP A 218 3.54 -12.50 9.83
CA ASP A 218 3.56 -13.84 9.29
C ASP A 218 3.09 -13.82 7.82
N MET A 219 4.02 -14.04 6.91
CA MET A 219 3.73 -14.07 5.48
C MET A 219 3.03 -15.36 5.03
N TYR A 220 2.82 -16.32 5.94
CA TYR A 220 2.02 -17.51 5.66
C TYR A 220 0.52 -17.19 5.52
N ASN A 221 -0.03 -16.36 6.44
CA ASN A 221 -1.47 -16.13 6.54
C ASN A 221 -1.86 -14.68 6.90
N GLY A 222 -0.89 -13.77 6.99
CA GLY A 222 -1.11 -12.37 7.36
C GLY A 222 -1.25 -12.12 8.86
N TYR A 223 -1.02 -13.11 9.72
CA TYR A 223 -1.02 -12.94 11.17
C TYR A 223 0.06 -11.95 11.60
N THR A 224 -0.21 -11.22 12.67
CA THR A 224 0.72 -10.20 13.19
C THR A 224 0.76 -10.34 14.70
N ASP A 225 1.96 -10.49 15.26
CA ASP A 225 2.20 -10.59 16.69
C ASP A 225 3.62 -10.11 17.02
N SER A 226 4.04 -10.26 18.27
CA SER A 226 5.39 -9.96 18.75
C SER A 226 6.10 -11.21 19.25
N THR A 227 7.42 -11.21 19.15
CA THR A 227 8.27 -12.25 19.73
C THR A 227 9.56 -11.62 20.22
N THR A 228 10.31 -12.37 21.05
CA THR A 228 11.56 -11.85 21.62
C THR A 228 12.58 -11.56 20.55
N LYS A 229 13.28 -10.43 20.66
CA LYS A 229 14.30 -9.97 19.72
C LYS A 229 15.47 -10.93 19.52
N THR A 230 15.57 -11.95 20.38
CA THR A 230 16.60 -13.00 20.30
C THR A 230 16.21 -14.18 19.40
N GLU A 231 14.92 -14.30 19.04
CA GLU A 231 14.48 -15.29 18.07
C GLU A 231 15.00 -14.97 16.67
N GLN A 232 15.06 -15.99 15.82
CA GLN A 232 15.50 -15.84 14.42
C GLN A 232 14.30 -15.83 13.50
N ASN A 233 14.10 -14.72 12.79
CA ASN A 233 13.05 -14.55 11.78
C ASN A 233 13.64 -13.99 10.49
N PHE A 234 12.87 -14.03 9.44
CA PHE A 234 13.23 -13.47 8.14
C PHE A 234 13.24 -11.94 8.17
N ALA A 235 13.89 -11.35 7.19
CA ALA A 235 13.95 -9.89 7.03
C ALA A 235 13.90 -9.51 5.56
N ARG A 236 13.15 -8.44 5.26
CA ARG A 236 13.11 -7.81 3.94
C ARG A 236 13.24 -6.30 4.14
N ALA A 237 14.16 -5.69 3.41
CA ALA A 237 14.39 -4.24 3.52
C ALA A 237 13.40 -3.44 2.68
N VAL A 238 13.16 -2.21 3.12
CA VAL A 238 12.32 -1.22 2.44
C VAL A 238 13.01 0.14 2.45
N ARG A 239 12.68 0.98 1.49
CA ARG A 239 13.06 2.39 1.45
C ARG A 239 11.93 3.26 0.89
N GLY A 240 12.09 4.58 0.98
CA GLY A 240 11.07 5.52 0.52
C GLY A 240 9.86 5.54 1.44
N GLY A 241 8.72 5.77 0.87
CA GLY A 241 7.45 6.08 1.54
C GLY A 241 7.18 7.58 1.56
N LEU A 242 5.91 7.95 1.66
CA LEU A 242 5.43 9.34 1.66
C LEU A 242 5.62 10.00 3.03
#